data_364079e9680a26d594953d8573ba0008
#
_entry.id   364079e9680a26d594953d8573ba0008
#
_cell.length_a   1.000
_cell.length_b   1.000
_cell.length_c   1.000
_cell.angle_alpha   90.00
_cell.angle_beta   90.00
_cell.angle_gamma   90.00
#
_symmetry.space_group_name_H-M   'P 1'
#
loop_
_entity.id
_entity.type
_entity.pdbx_description
1 polymer ?
#
loop_
_entity_poly.entity_id
_entity_poly.type
_entity_poly.pdbx_seq_one_letter_code
_entity_poly.pdbx_strand_id
1 'polypeptide(L)'
;MTNSRNKSLSINKGSDVNDSINPNYRSKRIASKSLKEYVEGILKGDRTTLSQAITLIESSKDEYRELGQQVLEECMPETGNSVRIGITGVPGVGKSTFIEAMGQHILQQNRKLAVLAIDPSSSRSKGSILGDKTRMQNLSNHDNAFIRPSPTSGTLGGVAQRTRETLLLCEAAGFNTIFIETVGVGQSETTVHSMVDFFLLLMLPGAGDELQGIKRGVMEMADLIAINKAEDETNQMAQRAKKEYENALALFPPTESGWKPKVTTCSALKNVGITEIWDEIQSYLWLTRDNGYFDLRRKEQAAFWMHETIH
;
A
#
# COMPACT_ATOMS: atom_id res chain seq x y z
N MET A 1 66.26 -3.88 -20.27
CA MET A 1 65.45 -2.65 -20.56
C MET A 1 64.38 -3.05 -21.55
N THR A 2 63.21 -3.43 -21.05
CA THR A 2 62.06 -3.76 -21.89
C THR A 2 60.79 -3.17 -21.25
N ASN A 3 60.30 -2.17 -21.93
CA ASN A 3 59.05 -1.45 -21.62
C ASN A 3 57.85 -2.37 -21.81
N SER A 4 57.10 -2.68 -20.76
CA SER A 4 55.78 -3.23 -20.85
C SER A 4 54.74 -2.10 -20.83
N ARG A 5 54.19 -1.79 -22.00
CA ARG A 5 53.06 -0.85 -22.14
C ARG A 5 51.78 -1.55 -21.72
N ASN A 6 51.12 -0.98 -20.71
CA ASN A 6 49.73 -1.25 -20.33
C ASN A 6 48.81 -1.11 -21.55
N LYS A 7 48.08 -2.17 -21.89
CA LYS A 7 46.96 -2.11 -22.81
C LYS A 7 45.76 -1.55 -22.04
N SER A 8 45.44 -0.32 -22.33
CA SER A 8 44.27 0.40 -21.85
C SER A 8 42.96 -0.19 -22.40
N LEU A 9 41.93 -0.06 -21.58
CA LEU A 9 40.54 -0.40 -21.84
C LEU A 9 40.08 -0.10 -23.27
N SER A 10 39.47 -1.09 -23.92
CA SER A 10 38.68 -0.87 -25.13
C SER A 10 37.30 -0.30 -24.74
N ILE A 11 37.07 0.93 -25.11
CA ILE A 11 35.73 1.55 -24.99
C ILE A 11 34.89 0.97 -26.14
N ASN A 12 33.91 0.14 -25.82
CA ASN A 12 32.89 -0.26 -26.77
C ASN A 12 32.03 0.99 -27.08
N LYS A 13 32.02 1.39 -28.34
CA LYS A 13 31.07 2.38 -28.85
C LYS A 13 29.68 1.79 -28.65
N GLY A 14 28.85 2.45 -27.83
CA GLY A 14 27.43 2.08 -27.67
C GLY A 14 26.76 2.07 -29.05
N SER A 15 25.89 1.10 -29.27
CA SER A 15 25.03 1.04 -30.44
C SER A 15 24.14 2.28 -30.49
N ASP A 16 24.00 2.87 -31.67
CA ASP A 16 23.10 4.01 -31.92
C ASP A 16 21.68 3.67 -31.49
N VAL A 17 21.13 4.49 -30.58
CA VAL A 17 19.86 4.25 -29.86
C VAL A 17 18.63 4.51 -30.74
N ASN A 18 18.74 4.54 -32.06
CA ASN A 18 17.68 5.00 -32.95
C ASN A 18 16.74 3.93 -33.53
N ASP A 19 16.96 2.64 -33.28
CA ASP A 19 16.16 1.57 -33.93
C ASP A 19 15.17 0.83 -33.02
N SER A 20 14.94 1.25 -31.78
CA SER A 20 14.05 0.55 -30.85
C SER A 20 12.60 1.05 -30.82
N ILE A 21 12.27 2.06 -31.61
CA ILE A 21 10.88 2.53 -31.74
C ILE A 21 10.32 2.04 -33.07
N ASN A 22 9.43 1.05 -33.02
CA ASN A 22 8.70 0.61 -34.20
C ASN A 22 7.91 1.81 -34.78
N PRO A 23 8.29 2.36 -35.97
CA PRO A 23 7.63 3.55 -36.56
C PRO A 23 6.15 3.29 -36.89
N ASN A 24 5.69 2.04 -36.90
CA ASN A 24 4.32 1.63 -37.12
C ASN A 24 3.55 1.38 -35.82
N TYR A 25 4.14 1.62 -34.64
CA TYR A 25 3.39 1.55 -33.39
C TYR A 25 2.43 2.73 -33.28
N ARG A 26 1.28 2.60 -33.93
CA ARG A 26 0.12 3.43 -33.62
C ARG A 26 -0.44 2.90 -32.31
N SER A 27 -0.31 3.65 -31.22
CA SER A 27 -1.08 3.37 -30.02
C SER A 27 -2.55 3.26 -30.46
N LYS A 28 -3.13 2.06 -30.37
CA LYS A 28 -4.58 1.95 -30.55
C LYS A 28 -5.17 2.92 -29.51
N ARG A 29 -5.80 4.00 -29.97
CA ARG A 29 -6.67 4.80 -29.10
C ARG A 29 -7.67 3.81 -28.56
N ILE A 30 -7.55 3.47 -27.29
CA ILE A 30 -8.58 2.71 -26.56
C ILE A 30 -9.81 3.59 -26.72
N ALA A 31 -10.85 3.08 -27.41
CA ALA A 31 -12.10 3.79 -27.50
C ALA A 31 -12.52 4.14 -26.07
N SER A 32 -12.71 5.42 -25.78
CA SER A 32 -13.11 5.85 -24.47
C SER A 32 -14.47 5.23 -24.16
N LYS A 33 -14.53 4.40 -23.13
CA LYS A 33 -15.81 3.87 -22.63
C LYS A 33 -16.70 5.04 -22.20
N SER A 34 -17.99 4.90 -22.35
CA SER A 34 -18.96 5.82 -21.76
C SER A 34 -18.97 5.73 -20.23
N LEU A 35 -19.48 6.73 -19.56
CA LEU A 35 -19.70 6.71 -18.10
C LEU A 35 -20.38 5.42 -17.64
N LYS A 36 -21.46 5.04 -18.30
CA LYS A 36 -22.24 3.84 -18.00
C LYS A 36 -21.41 2.56 -18.13
N GLU A 37 -20.61 2.43 -19.19
CA GLU A 37 -19.73 1.26 -19.37
C GLU A 37 -18.64 1.16 -18.31
N TYR A 38 -18.11 2.30 -17.83
CA TYR A 38 -17.17 2.30 -16.71
C TYR A 38 -17.84 1.83 -15.42
N VAL A 39 -18.97 2.41 -15.05
CA VAL A 39 -19.71 2.09 -13.82
C VAL A 39 -20.11 0.60 -13.82
N GLU A 40 -20.79 0.13 -14.88
CA GLU A 40 -21.20 -1.26 -14.98
C GLU A 40 -20.02 -2.24 -14.92
N GLY A 41 -18.89 -1.91 -15.56
CA GLY A 41 -17.69 -2.74 -15.53
C GLY A 41 -17.07 -2.80 -14.14
N ILE A 42 -16.99 -1.66 -13.42
CA ILE A 42 -16.49 -1.61 -12.05
C ILE A 42 -17.38 -2.44 -11.12
N LEU A 43 -18.69 -2.23 -11.15
CA LEU A 43 -19.64 -2.95 -10.29
C LEU A 43 -19.67 -4.47 -10.56
N LYS A 44 -19.31 -4.89 -11.79
CA LYS A 44 -19.11 -6.31 -12.13
C LYS A 44 -17.75 -6.88 -11.67
N GLY A 45 -16.87 -6.02 -11.15
CA GLY A 45 -15.52 -6.40 -10.71
C GLY A 45 -14.54 -6.60 -11.88
N ASP A 46 -14.79 -6.01 -13.07
CA ASP A 46 -13.83 -6.08 -14.20
C ASP A 46 -12.58 -5.26 -13.89
N ARG A 47 -11.47 -5.97 -13.64
CA ARG A 47 -10.17 -5.40 -13.29
C ARG A 47 -9.61 -4.48 -14.38
N THR A 48 -9.90 -4.75 -15.64
CA THR A 48 -9.46 -3.94 -16.76
C THR A 48 -10.16 -2.58 -16.74
N THR A 49 -11.47 -2.58 -16.56
CA THR A 49 -12.28 -1.36 -16.46
C THR A 49 -11.90 -0.57 -15.21
N LEU A 50 -11.72 -1.24 -14.05
CA LEU A 50 -11.24 -0.61 -12.83
C LEU A 50 -9.87 0.09 -13.06
N SER A 51 -8.91 -0.60 -13.67
CA SER A 51 -7.58 -0.02 -13.97
C SER A 51 -7.66 1.18 -14.90
N GLN A 52 -8.56 1.16 -15.88
CA GLN A 52 -8.80 2.29 -16.79
C GLN A 52 -9.44 3.47 -16.07
N ALA A 53 -10.45 3.24 -15.24
CA ALA A 53 -11.09 4.27 -14.42
C ALA A 53 -10.11 4.95 -13.45
N ILE A 54 -9.26 4.17 -12.79
CA ILE A 54 -8.18 4.71 -11.94
C ILE A 54 -7.24 5.61 -12.77
N THR A 55 -6.92 5.21 -14.01
CA THR A 55 -6.07 6.02 -14.89
C THR A 55 -6.75 7.35 -15.30
N LEU A 56 -8.08 7.40 -15.38
CA LEU A 56 -8.81 8.67 -15.58
C LEU A 56 -8.62 9.60 -14.38
N ILE A 57 -8.82 9.10 -13.16
CA ILE A 57 -8.63 9.85 -11.90
C ILE A 57 -7.18 10.38 -11.78
N GLU A 58 -6.20 9.58 -12.14
CA GLU A 58 -4.78 9.94 -12.07
C GLU A 58 -4.35 10.90 -13.21
N SER A 59 -5.19 11.12 -14.20
CA SER A 59 -4.85 11.94 -15.37
C SER A 59 -4.63 13.41 -14.99
N SER A 60 -3.69 14.05 -15.71
CA SER A 60 -3.50 15.49 -15.67
C SER A 60 -4.41 16.28 -16.65
N LYS A 61 -5.14 15.56 -17.52
CA LYS A 61 -6.07 16.18 -18.48
C LYS A 61 -7.43 16.34 -17.83
N ASP A 62 -7.99 17.55 -17.86
CA ASP A 62 -9.24 17.89 -17.20
C ASP A 62 -10.41 17.02 -17.68
N GLU A 63 -10.58 16.82 -18.99
CA GLU A 63 -11.63 15.97 -19.56
C GLU A 63 -11.64 14.55 -18.98
N TYR A 64 -10.45 13.94 -18.78
CA TYR A 64 -10.35 12.59 -18.21
C TYR A 64 -10.62 12.61 -16.72
N ARG A 65 -10.17 13.64 -16.03
CA ARG A 65 -10.40 13.80 -14.59
C ARG A 65 -11.88 14.01 -14.29
N GLU A 66 -12.57 14.86 -15.07
CA GLU A 66 -14.02 15.07 -14.95
C GLU A 66 -14.80 13.77 -15.15
N LEU A 67 -14.46 13.00 -16.21
CA LEU A 67 -15.08 11.67 -16.39
C LEU A 67 -14.78 10.73 -15.24
N GLY A 68 -13.53 10.73 -14.75
CA GLY A 68 -13.13 9.93 -13.59
C GLY A 68 -13.91 10.26 -12.31
N GLN A 69 -14.16 11.56 -12.07
CA GLN A 69 -14.99 12.03 -10.95
C GLN A 69 -16.45 11.58 -11.09
N GLN A 70 -17.04 11.72 -12.28
CA GLN A 70 -18.40 11.23 -12.54
C GLN A 70 -18.52 9.72 -12.31
N VAL A 71 -17.52 8.93 -12.75
CA VAL A 71 -17.48 7.49 -12.49
C VAL A 71 -17.41 7.21 -10.99
N LEU A 72 -16.58 7.95 -10.25
CA LEU A 72 -16.47 7.80 -8.80
C LEU A 72 -17.78 8.12 -8.09
N GLU A 73 -18.43 9.24 -8.45
CA GLU A 73 -19.73 9.66 -7.89
C GLU A 73 -20.81 8.60 -8.07
N GLU A 74 -20.93 8.04 -9.28
CA GLU A 74 -21.89 6.97 -9.56
C GLU A 74 -21.58 5.66 -8.82
N CYS A 75 -20.29 5.40 -8.51
CA CYS A 75 -19.86 4.22 -7.75
C CYS A 75 -19.96 4.40 -6.23
N MET A 76 -20.12 5.63 -5.71
CA MET A 76 -20.10 5.91 -4.26
C MET A 76 -21.12 5.09 -3.44
N PRO A 77 -22.35 4.82 -3.91
CA PRO A 77 -23.31 4.02 -3.14
C PRO A 77 -22.85 2.60 -2.80
N GLU A 78 -21.93 2.05 -3.61
CA GLU A 78 -21.42 0.68 -3.46
C GLU A 78 -20.08 0.63 -2.69
N THR A 79 -19.67 1.74 -2.06
CA THR A 79 -18.43 1.84 -1.29
C THR A 79 -18.65 1.57 0.21
N GLY A 80 -17.57 1.51 0.99
CA GLY A 80 -17.62 1.42 2.45
C GLY A 80 -17.60 0.00 3.04
N ASN A 81 -17.75 -1.04 2.22
CA ASN A 81 -17.89 -2.43 2.68
C ASN A 81 -16.56 -3.19 2.80
N SER A 82 -15.42 -2.50 2.79
CA SER A 82 -14.10 -3.12 2.93
C SER A 82 -13.51 -2.94 4.32
N VAL A 83 -12.41 -3.68 4.55
CA VAL A 83 -11.45 -3.42 5.63
C VAL A 83 -10.21 -2.80 5.02
N ARG A 84 -9.81 -1.63 5.52
CA ARG A 84 -8.65 -0.86 5.04
C ARG A 84 -7.52 -0.99 6.04
N ILE A 85 -6.39 -1.52 5.59
CA ILE A 85 -5.22 -1.81 6.45
C ILE A 85 -4.03 -1.03 5.91
N GLY A 86 -3.52 -0.09 6.71
CA GLY A 86 -2.28 0.62 6.44
C GLY A 86 -1.10 -0.23 6.85
N ILE A 87 -0.11 -0.37 5.98
CA ILE A 87 1.13 -1.12 6.24
C ILE A 87 2.31 -0.20 6.04
N THR A 88 3.03 0.05 7.13
CA THR A 88 4.23 0.88 7.13
C THR A 88 5.40 0.15 7.78
N GLY A 89 6.57 0.74 7.74
CA GLY A 89 7.78 0.19 8.35
C GLY A 89 9.03 0.68 7.65
N VAL A 90 10.18 0.49 8.29
CA VAL A 90 11.47 0.95 7.80
C VAL A 90 11.83 0.34 6.43
N PRO A 91 12.65 1.02 5.62
CA PRO A 91 13.18 0.44 4.40
C PRO A 91 13.88 -0.91 4.68
N GLY A 92 13.66 -1.89 3.82
CA GLY A 92 14.27 -3.21 3.97
C GLY A 92 13.61 -4.14 5.01
N VAL A 93 12.56 -3.71 5.72
CA VAL A 93 11.83 -4.56 6.70
C VAL A 93 11.12 -5.75 6.04
N GLY A 94 10.90 -5.72 4.73
CA GLY A 94 10.23 -6.79 3.99
C GLY A 94 8.72 -6.56 3.81
N LYS A 95 8.26 -5.29 3.68
CA LYS A 95 6.85 -4.96 3.47
C LYS A 95 6.22 -5.75 2.32
N SER A 96 6.81 -5.73 1.14
CA SER A 96 6.25 -6.42 -0.04
C SER A 96 6.20 -7.95 0.15
N THR A 97 7.20 -8.55 0.83
CA THR A 97 7.17 -9.98 1.20
C THR A 97 6.05 -10.27 2.19
N PHE A 98 5.86 -9.39 3.16
CA PHE A 98 4.77 -9.50 4.14
C PHE A 98 3.40 -9.38 3.46
N ILE A 99 3.23 -8.40 2.58
CA ILE A 99 1.99 -8.20 1.81
C ILE A 99 1.70 -9.44 0.94
N GLU A 100 2.71 -10.02 0.32
CA GLU A 100 2.57 -11.26 -0.45
C GLU A 100 2.08 -12.42 0.43
N ALA A 101 2.72 -12.67 1.59
CA ALA A 101 2.36 -13.75 2.50
C ALA A 101 0.96 -13.54 3.11
N MET A 102 0.68 -12.35 3.64
CA MET A 102 -0.62 -12.01 4.23
C MET A 102 -1.72 -12.01 3.17
N GLY A 103 -1.44 -11.51 1.96
CA GLY A 103 -2.38 -11.50 0.86
C GLY A 103 -2.79 -12.90 0.43
N GLN A 104 -1.83 -13.83 0.31
CA GLN A 104 -2.14 -15.23 0.01
C GLN A 104 -3.03 -15.85 1.10
N HIS A 105 -2.73 -15.59 2.38
CA HIS A 105 -3.56 -16.05 3.49
C HIS A 105 -5.01 -15.54 3.39
N ILE A 106 -5.20 -14.28 3.04
CA ILE A 106 -6.51 -13.64 2.87
C ILE A 106 -7.27 -14.22 1.67
N LEU A 107 -6.58 -14.43 0.53
CA LEU A 107 -7.18 -15.00 -0.67
C LEU A 107 -7.67 -16.43 -0.46
N GLN A 108 -6.98 -17.24 0.37
CA GLN A 108 -7.42 -18.58 0.77
C GLN A 108 -8.75 -18.57 1.54
N GLN A 109 -9.13 -17.44 2.15
CA GLN A 109 -10.41 -17.24 2.82
C GLN A 109 -11.52 -16.75 1.87
N ASN A 110 -11.36 -16.88 0.55
CA ASN A 110 -12.28 -16.39 -0.48
C ASN A 110 -12.56 -14.87 -0.42
N ARG A 111 -11.62 -14.10 0.10
CA ARG A 111 -11.68 -12.64 0.10
C ARG A 111 -11.06 -12.07 -1.17
N LYS A 112 -11.45 -10.84 -1.52
CA LYS A 112 -10.85 -10.08 -2.61
C LYS A 112 -9.94 -9.00 -2.05
N LEU A 113 -8.69 -8.96 -2.48
CA LEU A 113 -7.64 -8.07 -1.97
C LEU A 113 -7.23 -7.03 -3.01
N ALA A 114 -7.27 -5.75 -2.64
CA ALA A 114 -6.56 -4.70 -3.37
C ALA A 114 -5.32 -4.25 -2.59
N VAL A 115 -4.21 -4.01 -3.27
CA VAL A 115 -2.96 -3.45 -2.71
C VAL A 115 -2.65 -2.15 -3.42
N LEU A 116 -2.64 -1.06 -2.66
CA LEU A 116 -2.36 0.30 -3.14
C LEU A 116 -1.07 0.79 -2.50
N ALA A 117 -0.12 1.29 -3.29
CA ALA A 117 1.10 1.88 -2.77
C ALA A 117 1.00 3.42 -2.75
N ILE A 118 1.55 4.05 -1.71
CA ILE A 118 1.76 5.51 -1.65
C ILE A 118 3.26 5.78 -1.64
N ASP A 119 3.77 6.31 -2.75
CA ASP A 119 5.16 6.73 -2.90
C ASP A 119 5.25 8.18 -3.39
N PRO A 120 5.46 9.15 -2.49
CA PRO A 120 5.63 10.54 -2.88
C PRO A 120 6.94 10.79 -3.66
N SER A 121 7.90 9.85 -3.65
CA SER A 121 9.18 9.96 -4.35
C SER A 121 9.16 9.39 -5.77
N SER A 122 8.07 8.75 -6.20
CA SER A 122 7.95 8.02 -7.47
C SER A 122 8.12 8.90 -8.74
N SER A 123 8.04 10.23 -8.59
CA SER A 123 8.30 11.18 -9.69
C SER A 123 9.72 11.09 -10.27
N ARG A 124 10.69 10.51 -9.54
CA ARG A 124 12.10 10.37 -9.96
C ARG A 124 12.48 8.99 -10.50
N SER A 125 11.71 7.95 -10.21
CA SER A 125 12.05 6.58 -10.61
C SER A 125 10.94 5.93 -11.43
N LYS A 126 11.00 6.07 -12.76
CA LYS A 126 10.11 5.33 -13.69
C LYS A 126 10.21 3.79 -13.56
N GLY A 127 11.00 3.29 -12.62
CA GLY A 127 11.29 1.86 -12.39
C GLY A 127 10.48 1.20 -11.28
N SER A 128 9.74 1.96 -10.43
CA SER A 128 9.04 1.38 -9.27
C SER A 128 7.86 0.47 -9.67
N ILE A 129 7.16 0.78 -10.75
CA ILE A 129 5.97 0.05 -11.21
C ILE A 129 6.27 -1.41 -11.55
N LEU A 130 7.43 -1.69 -12.16
CA LEU A 130 7.86 -3.06 -12.46
C LEU A 130 8.40 -3.77 -11.21
N GLY A 131 9.07 -3.04 -10.32
CA GLY A 131 9.67 -3.58 -9.11
C GLY A 131 8.65 -4.14 -8.12
N ASP A 132 7.50 -3.49 -7.94
CA ASP A 132 6.48 -3.90 -6.98
C ASP A 132 5.69 -5.13 -7.47
N LYS A 133 5.34 -5.18 -8.76
CA LYS A 133 4.69 -6.36 -9.35
C LYS A 133 5.60 -7.59 -9.38
N THR A 134 6.91 -7.41 -9.58
CA THR A 134 7.86 -8.52 -9.57
C THR A 134 8.14 -9.07 -8.17
N ARG A 135 7.91 -8.26 -7.12
CA ARG A 135 8.05 -8.68 -5.72
C ARG A 135 6.81 -9.38 -5.16
N MET A 136 5.65 -9.17 -5.78
CA MET A 136 4.36 -9.76 -5.40
C MET A 136 3.78 -10.61 -6.54
N GLN A 137 4.58 -11.58 -7.01
CA GLN A 137 4.26 -12.35 -8.23
C GLN A 137 2.99 -13.19 -8.10
N ASN A 138 2.79 -13.88 -6.99
CA ASN A 138 1.61 -14.74 -6.83
C ASN A 138 0.34 -13.89 -6.69
N LEU A 139 0.39 -12.79 -5.92
CA LEU A 139 -0.75 -11.87 -5.81
C LEU A 139 -1.08 -11.22 -7.16
N SER A 140 -0.07 -10.80 -7.93
CA SER A 140 -0.30 -10.10 -9.21
C SER A 140 -1.00 -10.98 -10.25
N ASN A 141 -0.85 -12.30 -10.14
CA ASN A 141 -1.45 -13.29 -11.04
C ASN A 141 -2.79 -13.86 -10.53
N HIS A 142 -3.19 -13.54 -9.30
CA HIS A 142 -4.42 -14.09 -8.72
C HIS A 142 -5.65 -13.27 -9.13
N ASP A 143 -6.74 -13.94 -9.55
CA ASP A 143 -7.96 -13.28 -10.05
C ASP A 143 -8.65 -12.39 -9.00
N ASN A 144 -8.60 -12.78 -7.73
CA ASN A 144 -9.16 -12.03 -6.61
C ASN A 144 -8.20 -11.01 -6.01
N ALA A 145 -7.05 -10.73 -6.65
CA ALA A 145 -6.12 -9.71 -6.22
C ALA A 145 -5.96 -8.59 -7.27
N PHE A 146 -5.81 -7.36 -6.80
CA PHE A 146 -5.55 -6.19 -7.63
C PHE A 146 -4.41 -5.37 -7.02
N ILE A 147 -3.34 -5.14 -7.78
CA ILE A 147 -2.18 -4.37 -7.32
C ILE A 147 -2.07 -3.10 -8.14
N ARG A 148 -2.13 -1.95 -7.48
CA ARG A 148 -1.95 -0.63 -8.08
C ARG A 148 -0.75 0.07 -7.45
N PRO A 149 0.34 0.26 -8.21
CA PRO A 149 1.45 1.11 -7.77
C PRO A 149 1.01 2.57 -7.58
N SER A 150 1.76 3.31 -6.78
CA SER A 150 1.52 4.74 -6.57
C SER A 150 1.47 5.52 -7.87
N PRO A 151 0.60 6.55 -7.98
CA PRO A 151 0.62 7.50 -9.08
C PRO A 151 2.00 8.16 -9.21
N THR A 152 2.48 8.32 -10.45
CA THR A 152 3.86 8.76 -10.73
C THR A 152 4.08 10.27 -10.64
N SER A 153 3.06 11.06 -10.32
CA SER A 153 3.18 12.53 -10.31
C SER A 153 2.28 13.19 -9.27
N GLY A 154 2.82 14.15 -8.56
CA GLY A 154 2.05 15.03 -7.68
C GLY A 154 2.75 15.37 -6.35
N THR A 155 2.15 16.30 -5.61
CA THR A 155 2.47 16.57 -4.20
C THR A 155 1.97 15.40 -3.35
N LEU A 156 2.47 15.29 -2.11
CA LEU A 156 2.01 14.26 -1.16
C LEU A 156 0.47 14.29 -1.01
N GLY A 157 -0.13 15.48 -0.86
CA GLY A 157 -1.58 15.65 -0.78
C GLY A 157 -2.32 15.14 -2.02
N GLY A 158 -1.84 15.49 -3.22
CA GLY A 158 -2.45 15.03 -4.48
C GLY A 158 -2.33 13.52 -4.69
N VAL A 159 -1.21 12.90 -4.27
CA VAL A 159 -1.05 11.43 -4.29
C VAL A 159 -2.03 10.79 -3.32
N ALA A 160 -2.18 11.35 -2.13
CA ALA A 160 -3.08 10.86 -1.10
C ALA A 160 -4.56 10.92 -1.54
N GLN A 161 -4.99 12.03 -2.12
CA GLN A 161 -6.33 12.18 -2.67
C GLN A 161 -6.63 11.11 -3.73
N ARG A 162 -5.74 10.95 -4.71
CA ARG A 162 -5.90 9.94 -5.76
C ARG A 162 -5.90 8.51 -5.22
N THR A 163 -5.11 8.24 -4.19
CA THR A 163 -5.11 6.93 -3.53
C THR A 163 -6.45 6.68 -2.84
N ARG A 164 -7.03 7.69 -2.16
CA ARG A 164 -8.35 7.58 -1.56
C ARG A 164 -9.45 7.34 -2.60
N GLU A 165 -9.44 8.08 -3.70
CA GLU A 165 -10.37 7.89 -4.82
C GLU A 165 -10.23 6.49 -5.43
N THR A 166 -9.00 6.02 -5.61
CA THR A 166 -8.68 4.65 -6.06
C THR A 166 -9.21 3.59 -5.10
N LEU A 167 -9.05 3.82 -3.79
CA LEU A 167 -9.58 2.94 -2.74
C LEU A 167 -11.10 2.78 -2.87
N LEU A 168 -11.83 3.88 -3.04
CA LEU A 168 -13.29 3.86 -3.20
C LEU A 168 -13.71 3.08 -4.45
N LEU A 169 -13.03 3.26 -5.57
CA LEU A 169 -13.29 2.47 -6.79
C LEU A 169 -13.00 0.97 -6.56
N CYS A 170 -11.96 0.62 -5.81
CA CYS A 170 -11.70 -0.77 -5.45
C CYS A 170 -12.82 -1.36 -4.59
N GLU A 171 -13.35 -0.60 -3.63
CA GLU A 171 -14.52 -1.02 -2.84
C GLU A 171 -15.73 -1.29 -3.71
N ALA A 172 -16.07 -0.35 -4.62
CA ALA A 172 -17.16 -0.50 -5.56
C ALA A 172 -16.99 -1.71 -6.51
N ALA A 173 -15.74 -2.07 -6.84
CA ALA A 173 -15.41 -3.27 -7.60
C ALA A 173 -15.50 -4.58 -6.77
N GLY A 174 -15.90 -4.48 -5.50
CA GLY A 174 -16.11 -5.60 -4.60
C GLY A 174 -14.86 -6.12 -3.90
N PHE A 175 -13.75 -5.35 -3.86
CA PHE A 175 -12.60 -5.69 -3.03
C PHE A 175 -12.94 -5.40 -1.56
N ASN A 176 -13.00 -6.45 -0.76
CA ASN A 176 -13.43 -6.38 0.65
C ASN A 176 -12.27 -6.31 1.65
N THR A 177 -11.03 -6.33 1.16
CA THR A 177 -9.82 -6.07 1.94
C THR A 177 -8.90 -5.20 1.09
N ILE A 178 -8.43 -4.09 1.65
CA ILE A 178 -7.57 -3.13 0.94
C ILE A 178 -6.34 -2.85 1.78
N PHE A 179 -5.16 -3.17 1.25
CA PHE A 179 -3.88 -2.79 1.83
C PHE A 179 -3.42 -1.47 1.24
N ILE A 180 -2.92 -0.58 2.09
CA ILE A 180 -2.29 0.67 1.69
C ILE A 180 -0.87 0.66 2.22
N GLU A 181 0.10 0.45 1.32
CA GLU A 181 1.52 0.39 1.64
C GLU A 181 2.16 1.77 1.54
N THR A 182 2.92 2.17 2.58
CA THR A 182 3.80 3.34 2.48
C THR A 182 5.18 2.94 1.99
N VAL A 183 5.80 3.78 1.17
CA VAL A 183 7.19 3.60 0.75
C VAL A 183 8.13 4.31 1.73
N GLY A 184 8.22 3.79 2.89
CA GLY A 184 9.32 3.77 3.85
C GLY A 184 9.94 5.06 4.41
N VAL A 185 9.66 6.30 3.92
CA VAL A 185 10.25 7.52 4.48
C VAL A 185 9.42 8.76 4.17
N GLY A 186 8.95 9.46 5.19
CA GLY A 186 8.30 10.76 5.03
C GLY A 186 7.05 10.90 5.90
N GLN A 187 6.22 11.89 5.57
CA GLN A 187 4.93 12.15 6.24
C GLN A 187 3.78 11.31 5.67
N SER A 188 4.08 10.29 4.86
CA SER A 188 3.07 9.42 4.24
C SER A 188 2.34 8.53 5.25
N GLU A 189 2.95 8.30 6.43
CA GLU A 189 2.38 7.47 7.49
C GLU A 189 1.10 8.10 8.07
N THR A 190 1.13 9.41 8.38
CA THR A 190 -0.05 10.14 8.89
C THR A 190 -1.17 10.19 7.85
N THR A 191 -0.80 10.37 6.59
CA THR A 191 -1.73 10.39 5.47
C THR A 191 -2.40 9.02 5.29
N VAL A 192 -1.64 7.93 5.37
CA VAL A 192 -2.21 6.57 5.30
C VAL A 192 -3.11 6.31 6.51
N HIS A 193 -2.67 6.69 7.71
CA HIS A 193 -3.47 6.53 8.92
C HIS A 193 -4.84 7.21 8.82
N SER A 194 -4.93 8.38 8.14
CA SER A 194 -6.19 9.11 7.96
C SER A 194 -7.20 8.45 6.99
N MET A 195 -6.82 7.35 6.30
CA MET A 195 -7.69 6.66 5.34
C MET A 195 -7.88 5.16 5.60
N VAL A 196 -7.32 4.63 6.70
CA VAL A 196 -7.37 3.20 7.04
C VAL A 196 -8.09 2.94 8.36
N ASP A 197 -8.60 1.71 8.52
CA ASP A 197 -9.26 1.27 9.75
C ASP A 197 -8.27 0.73 10.75
N PHE A 198 -7.23 0.04 10.25
CA PHE A 198 -6.18 -0.59 11.05
C PHE A 198 -4.81 -0.18 10.53
N PHE A 199 -3.87 0.12 11.43
CA PHE A 199 -2.53 0.57 11.07
C PHE A 199 -1.46 -0.38 11.62
N LEU A 200 -0.81 -1.12 10.72
CA LEU A 200 0.24 -2.09 11.00
C LEU A 200 1.63 -1.49 10.79
N LEU A 201 2.46 -1.52 11.83
CA LEU A 201 3.86 -1.11 11.77
C LEU A 201 4.78 -2.35 11.75
N LEU A 202 5.53 -2.52 10.67
CA LEU A 202 6.53 -3.57 10.53
C LEU A 202 7.89 -3.08 11.00
N MET A 203 8.56 -3.88 11.84
CA MET A 203 9.86 -3.60 12.45
C MET A 203 10.85 -4.73 12.20
N LEU A 204 12.16 -4.41 12.35
CA LEU A 204 13.24 -5.40 12.28
C LEU A 204 13.68 -5.86 13.68
N PRO A 205 14.18 -7.10 13.82
CA PRO A 205 14.89 -7.54 15.02
C PRO A 205 16.14 -6.69 15.23
N GLY A 206 16.41 -6.30 16.46
CA GLY A 206 17.64 -5.56 16.80
C GLY A 206 17.60 -4.05 16.51
N ALA A 207 16.43 -3.50 16.21
CA ALA A 207 16.24 -2.08 15.90
C ALA A 207 16.39 -1.13 17.12
N GLY A 208 17.12 -1.51 18.17
CA GLY A 208 17.32 -0.66 19.36
C GLY A 208 17.88 0.73 19.02
N ASP A 209 18.83 0.83 18.09
CA ASP A 209 19.34 2.10 17.58
C ASP A 209 18.36 2.77 16.60
N GLU A 210 17.50 2.00 15.92
CA GLU A 210 16.46 2.51 15.02
C GLU A 210 15.22 3.00 15.78
N LEU A 211 15.02 2.63 17.05
CA LEU A 211 14.03 3.29 17.95
C LEU A 211 14.21 4.80 18.00
N GLN A 212 15.44 5.28 17.87
CA GLN A 212 15.73 6.71 17.76
C GLN A 212 15.38 7.29 16.38
N GLY A 213 15.37 6.47 15.33
CA GLY A 213 15.03 6.89 13.96
C GLY A 213 13.53 6.82 13.63
N ILE A 214 12.74 6.03 14.36
CA ILE A 214 11.30 5.97 14.20
C ILE A 214 10.67 7.10 14.99
N LYS A 215 10.01 7.99 14.27
CA LYS A 215 9.28 9.08 14.90
C LYS A 215 8.27 8.48 15.90
N ARG A 216 8.36 8.87 17.17
CA ARG A 216 7.42 8.46 18.24
C ARG A 216 5.95 8.46 17.78
N GLY A 217 5.57 9.46 16.95
CA GLY A 217 4.23 9.58 16.42
C GLY A 217 3.77 8.42 15.52
N VAL A 218 4.68 7.70 14.84
CA VAL A 218 4.31 6.51 14.04
C VAL A 218 3.95 5.33 14.95
N MET A 219 4.64 5.19 16.08
CA MET A 219 4.32 4.16 17.07
C MET A 219 2.98 4.44 17.77
N GLU A 220 2.66 5.70 18.03
CA GLU A 220 1.38 6.12 18.62
C GLU A 220 0.18 5.81 17.73
N MET A 221 0.38 5.82 16.40
CA MET A 221 -0.65 5.50 15.42
C MET A 221 -0.84 3.98 15.19
N ALA A 222 0.12 3.14 15.65
CA ALA A 222 0.09 1.73 15.35
C ALA A 222 -0.93 0.96 16.21
N ASP A 223 -1.83 0.25 15.56
CA ASP A 223 -2.75 -0.68 16.23
C ASP A 223 -2.05 -2.03 16.52
N LEU A 224 -1.05 -2.39 15.72
CA LEU A 224 -0.19 -3.56 15.92
C LEU A 224 1.23 -3.27 15.43
N ILE A 225 2.23 -3.68 16.19
CA ILE A 225 3.63 -3.71 15.77
C ILE A 225 4.02 -5.17 15.51
N ALA A 226 4.49 -5.47 14.29
CA ALA A 226 4.98 -6.80 13.95
C ALA A 226 6.47 -6.76 13.63
N ILE A 227 7.27 -7.50 14.41
CA ILE A 227 8.70 -7.62 14.21
C ILE A 227 8.93 -8.74 13.19
N ASN A 228 9.20 -8.35 11.97
CA ASN A 228 9.42 -9.25 10.85
C ASN A 228 10.86 -9.79 10.83
N LYS A 229 11.10 -10.83 10.03
CA LYS A 229 12.37 -11.55 9.93
C LYS A 229 12.79 -12.21 11.26
N ALA A 230 11.81 -12.65 12.06
CA ALA A 230 12.03 -13.42 13.27
C ALA A 230 12.28 -14.89 12.92
N GLU A 231 13.42 -15.17 12.30
CA GLU A 231 13.87 -16.50 11.88
C GLU A 231 14.80 -17.09 12.95
N ASP A 232 15.21 -18.36 12.79
CA ASP A 232 15.90 -19.11 13.84
C ASP A 232 17.11 -18.37 14.45
N GLU A 233 17.93 -17.75 13.61
CA GLU A 233 19.13 -17.00 14.04
C GLU A 233 18.77 -15.62 14.65
N THR A 234 17.68 -15.00 14.21
CA THR A 234 17.24 -13.67 14.64
C THR A 234 16.12 -13.69 15.69
N ASN A 235 15.59 -14.86 16.02
CA ASN A 235 14.45 -15.01 16.91
C ASN A 235 14.71 -14.41 18.31
N GLN A 236 15.87 -14.65 18.91
CA GLN A 236 16.21 -14.06 20.22
C GLN A 236 16.23 -12.53 20.18
N MET A 237 16.76 -11.95 19.11
CA MET A 237 16.76 -10.50 18.91
C MET A 237 15.33 -9.97 18.70
N ALA A 238 14.49 -10.70 17.96
CA ALA A 238 13.10 -10.36 17.76
C ALA A 238 12.30 -10.37 19.08
N GLN A 239 12.54 -11.36 19.96
CA GLN A 239 11.89 -11.43 21.27
C GLN A 239 12.35 -10.31 22.22
N ARG A 240 13.62 -9.89 22.14
CA ARG A 240 14.10 -8.72 22.89
C ARG A 240 13.43 -7.44 22.39
N ALA A 241 13.45 -7.21 21.08
CA ALA A 241 12.79 -6.06 20.46
C ALA A 241 11.28 -6.04 20.80
N LYS A 242 10.60 -7.20 20.78
CA LYS A 242 9.20 -7.31 21.20
C LYS A 242 8.99 -6.71 22.60
N LYS A 243 9.79 -7.10 23.58
CA LYS A 243 9.68 -6.59 24.97
C LYS A 243 9.95 -5.09 25.05
N GLU A 244 10.92 -4.59 24.28
CA GLU A 244 11.25 -3.16 24.24
C GLU A 244 10.07 -2.35 23.69
N TYR A 245 9.45 -2.79 22.59
CA TYR A 245 8.26 -2.14 22.03
C TYR A 245 7.03 -2.28 22.93
N GLU A 246 6.80 -3.42 23.59
CA GLU A 246 5.74 -3.59 24.58
C GLU A 246 5.88 -2.58 25.73
N ASN A 247 7.10 -2.41 26.24
CA ASN A 247 7.39 -1.40 27.28
C ASN A 247 7.16 0.03 26.78
N ALA A 248 7.55 0.32 25.53
CA ALA A 248 7.34 1.64 24.94
C ALA A 248 5.84 1.92 24.74
N LEU A 249 5.06 0.97 24.25
CA LEU A 249 3.62 1.10 24.08
C LEU A 249 2.88 1.30 25.41
N ALA A 250 3.39 0.71 26.49
CA ALA A 250 2.80 0.87 27.84
C ALA A 250 2.89 2.32 28.38
N LEU A 251 3.74 3.16 27.79
CA LEU A 251 3.88 4.58 28.16
C LEU A 251 2.86 5.49 27.44
N PHE A 252 2.16 4.99 26.42
CA PHE A 252 1.17 5.77 25.71
C PHE A 252 -0.19 5.76 26.44
N PRO A 253 -0.98 6.82 26.28
CA PRO A 253 -2.34 6.85 26.82
C PRO A 253 -3.22 5.76 26.17
N PRO A 254 -4.33 5.37 26.81
CA PRO A 254 -5.32 4.50 26.21
C PRO A 254 -5.82 5.06 24.87
N THR A 255 -6.02 4.19 23.88
CA THR A 255 -6.57 4.58 22.59
C THR A 255 -8.06 4.88 22.69
N GLU A 256 -8.55 5.79 21.87
CA GLU A 256 -10.00 6.13 21.79
C GLU A 256 -10.85 4.92 21.33
N SER A 257 -10.26 4.02 20.56
CA SER A 257 -10.90 2.79 20.13
C SER A 257 -11.16 1.77 21.27
N GLY A 258 -10.54 1.96 22.44
CA GLY A 258 -10.51 0.96 23.50
C GLY A 258 -9.60 -0.24 23.20
N TRP A 259 -8.97 -0.25 22.03
CA TRP A 259 -7.98 -1.27 21.67
C TRP A 259 -6.65 -1.01 22.36
N LYS A 260 -6.04 -2.05 22.89
CA LYS A 260 -4.68 -1.95 23.40
C LYS A 260 -3.72 -2.44 22.33
N PRO A 261 -2.88 -1.56 21.74
CA PRO A 261 -1.90 -1.97 20.75
C PRO A 261 -1.01 -3.11 21.24
N LYS A 262 -0.73 -4.06 20.38
CA LYS A 262 0.06 -5.26 20.70
C LYS A 262 1.36 -5.28 19.91
N VAL A 263 2.29 -6.14 20.35
CA VAL A 263 3.54 -6.42 19.63
C VAL A 263 3.62 -7.91 19.37
N THR A 264 3.90 -8.30 18.14
CA THR A 264 4.08 -9.69 17.75
C THR A 264 5.37 -9.89 16.95
N THR A 265 5.77 -11.12 16.74
CA THR A 265 6.91 -11.47 15.86
C THR A 265 6.40 -12.30 14.69
N CYS A 266 7.02 -12.15 13.52
CA CYS A 266 6.70 -12.94 12.34
C CYS A 266 7.91 -13.14 11.44
N SER A 267 7.82 -14.12 10.55
CA SER A 267 8.67 -14.26 9.37
C SER A 267 7.80 -14.36 8.14
N ALA A 268 7.71 -13.27 7.40
CA ALA A 268 6.98 -13.24 6.14
C ALA A 268 7.57 -14.23 5.11
N LEU A 269 8.88 -14.40 5.13
CA LEU A 269 9.58 -15.33 4.22
C LEU A 269 9.23 -16.80 4.50
N LYS A 270 9.12 -17.17 5.79
CA LYS A 270 8.78 -18.54 6.22
C LYS A 270 7.28 -18.74 6.47
N ASN A 271 6.46 -17.72 6.23
CA ASN A 271 5.02 -17.73 6.49
C ASN A 271 4.65 -18.08 7.95
N VAL A 272 5.45 -17.61 8.91
CA VAL A 272 5.25 -17.83 10.36
C VAL A 272 4.71 -16.56 10.98
N GLY A 273 3.70 -16.66 11.86
CA GLY A 273 3.08 -15.53 12.55
C GLY A 273 2.11 -14.70 11.69
N ILE A 274 1.86 -15.11 10.42
CA ILE A 274 0.98 -14.38 9.50
C ILE A 274 -0.49 -14.56 9.88
N THR A 275 -0.88 -15.79 10.22
CA THR A 275 -2.24 -16.10 10.67
C THR A 275 -2.57 -15.36 11.97
N GLU A 276 -1.65 -15.36 12.92
CA GLU A 276 -1.79 -14.69 14.21
C GLU A 276 -1.97 -13.18 14.04
N ILE A 277 -1.22 -12.56 13.12
CA ILE A 277 -1.40 -11.14 12.79
C ILE A 277 -2.79 -10.88 12.20
N TRP A 278 -3.27 -11.76 11.31
CA TRP A 278 -4.59 -11.63 10.75
C TRP A 278 -5.69 -11.78 11.82
N ASP A 279 -5.54 -12.70 12.74
CA ASP A 279 -6.47 -12.90 13.86
C ASP A 279 -6.51 -11.70 14.80
N GLU A 280 -5.37 -11.03 15.03
CA GLU A 280 -5.33 -9.76 15.77
C GLU A 280 -6.07 -8.64 15.05
N ILE A 281 -5.90 -8.53 13.72
CA ILE A 281 -6.66 -7.59 12.91
C ILE A 281 -8.17 -7.86 13.02
N GLN A 282 -8.59 -9.12 12.93
CA GLN A 282 -10.00 -9.49 13.07
C GLN A 282 -10.54 -9.16 14.48
N SER A 283 -9.74 -9.38 15.51
CA SER A 283 -10.08 -9.05 16.90
C SER A 283 -10.28 -7.55 17.12
N TYR A 284 -9.41 -6.73 16.53
CA TYR A 284 -9.55 -5.28 16.51
C TYR A 284 -10.85 -4.84 15.81
N LEU A 285 -11.11 -5.39 14.62
CA LEU A 285 -12.30 -5.05 13.85
C LEU A 285 -13.59 -5.44 14.56
N TRP A 286 -13.58 -6.59 15.23
CA TRP A 286 -14.70 -7.03 16.04
C TRP A 286 -14.96 -6.05 17.19
N LEU A 287 -13.94 -5.70 17.96
CA LEU A 287 -14.02 -4.77 19.08
C LEU A 287 -14.54 -3.40 18.64
N THR A 288 -13.94 -2.84 17.58
CA THR A 288 -14.26 -1.47 17.12
C THR A 288 -15.64 -1.36 16.46
N ARG A 289 -16.14 -2.44 15.88
CA ARG A 289 -17.52 -2.51 15.38
C ARG A 289 -18.51 -2.66 16.51
N ASP A 290 -18.19 -3.49 17.51
CA ASP A 290 -19.08 -3.71 18.67
C ASP A 290 -19.27 -2.44 19.49
N ASN A 291 -18.23 -1.63 19.69
CA ASN A 291 -18.30 -0.38 20.44
C ASN A 291 -18.62 0.86 19.58
N GLY A 292 -18.85 0.71 18.27
CA GLY A 292 -19.19 1.79 17.35
C GLY A 292 -18.04 2.69 16.91
N TYR A 293 -16.81 2.45 17.37
CA TYR A 293 -15.64 3.27 17.01
C TYR A 293 -15.32 3.17 15.51
N PHE A 294 -15.52 2.01 14.90
CA PHE A 294 -15.28 1.81 13.46
C PHE A 294 -16.07 2.82 12.61
N ASP A 295 -17.36 2.98 12.89
CA ASP A 295 -18.22 3.90 12.15
C ASP A 295 -17.92 5.36 12.48
N LEU A 296 -17.59 5.67 13.73
CA LEU A 296 -17.16 7.00 14.14
C LEU A 296 -15.91 7.43 13.38
N ARG A 297 -14.86 6.59 13.38
CA ARG A 297 -13.61 6.85 12.67
C ARG A 297 -13.82 7.05 11.16
N ARG A 298 -14.69 6.27 10.54
CA ARG A 298 -15.03 6.42 9.11
C ARG A 298 -15.73 7.76 8.81
N LYS A 299 -16.60 8.24 9.69
CA LYS A 299 -17.22 9.56 9.58
C LYS A 299 -16.20 10.69 9.73
N GLU A 300 -15.30 10.60 10.68
CA GLU A 300 -14.22 11.58 10.88
C GLU A 300 -13.27 11.61 9.69
N GLN A 301 -12.88 10.46 9.15
CA GLN A 301 -12.09 10.36 7.93
C GLN A 301 -12.80 11.01 6.73
N ALA A 302 -14.10 10.77 6.57
CA ALA A 302 -14.88 11.38 5.49
C ALA A 302 -14.94 12.90 5.62
N ALA A 303 -15.16 13.43 6.83
CA ALA A 303 -15.15 14.86 7.11
C ALA A 303 -13.78 15.50 6.86
N PHE A 304 -12.71 14.88 7.33
CA PHE A 304 -11.32 15.33 7.09
C PHE A 304 -11.04 15.47 5.59
N TRP A 305 -11.32 14.43 4.80
CA TRP A 305 -11.08 14.44 3.36
C TRP A 305 -11.99 15.39 2.58
N MET A 306 -13.20 15.64 3.05
CA MET A 306 -14.05 16.67 2.48
C MET A 306 -13.43 18.06 2.64
N HIS A 307 -12.87 18.37 3.80
CA HIS A 307 -12.18 19.64 4.04
C HIS A 307 -10.91 19.78 3.18
N GLU A 308 -10.09 18.73 3.09
CA GLU A 308 -8.87 18.72 2.26
C GLU A 308 -9.15 18.89 0.75
N THR A 309 -10.35 18.54 0.28
CA THR A 309 -10.73 18.68 -1.14
C THR A 309 -11.22 20.08 -1.48
N ILE A 310 -11.69 20.85 -0.50
CA ILE A 310 -12.26 22.21 -0.69
C ILE A 310 -11.15 23.29 -0.70
N HIS A 311 -9.98 23.00 -0.11
CA HIS A 311 -8.83 23.89 -0.02
C HIS A 311 -7.72 23.52 -0.99
#